data_b0ee36ab33443bf73a0716dd43f5cf8f
#
_entry.id   b0ee36ab33443bf73a0716dd43f5cf8f
#
_cell.length_a   1.000
_cell.length_b   1.000
_cell.length_c   1.000
_cell.angle_alpha   90.00
_cell.angle_beta   90.00
_cell.angle_gamma   90.00
#
_symmetry.space_group_name_H-M   'P 1'
#
loop_
_entity.id
_entity.type
_entity.pdbx_description
1 polymer ?
#
loop_
_entity_poly.entity_id
_entity_poly.type
_entity_poly.pdbx_seq_one_letter_code
_entity_poly.pdbx_strand_id
1 'polypeptide(L)'
;MTYKAIIASIAVGATIAFSAAAANGAELRLGTASQGGAFYPVGQAVSTLVSKHAGNDITMVPIVTEGSVQNPRLLGSGEIDAGITNNNLAVLANKNIGPYKDAGLELRAIGTLHPSILHVMVLDSSDVTSIANLKGKRVAVGPAGGGTIPFLNAILALEGLSTDDITPSFVSYEDGFSQLSDGIVDASFALSGYPAGAVMQAKASAKLRFLNLSDAQLTALQEKTPAYGAFTIEPDVYDTDEAGSVVGVSNVLVVNSSMDEDEAYRIAKSIYGNMDEFRTENALAKQIDPAKSLSLAIPLHPGAERFFKE
;
A
#
# COMPACT_ATOMS: atom_id res chain seq x y z
N MET A 1 -54.09 -6.33 -77.33
CA MET A 1 -52.76 -6.13 -76.72
C MET A 1 -52.93 -6.05 -75.23
N THR A 2 -52.68 -7.16 -74.51
CA THR A 2 -52.93 -7.34 -73.09
C THR A 2 -51.58 -7.35 -72.36
N TYR A 3 -51.41 -6.40 -71.48
CA TYR A 3 -50.25 -6.34 -70.56
C TYR A 3 -50.56 -7.14 -69.30
N LYS A 4 -49.77 -8.20 -69.05
CA LYS A 4 -49.76 -8.92 -67.78
C LYS A 4 -48.80 -8.24 -66.80
N ALA A 5 -49.30 -7.79 -65.68
CA ALA A 5 -48.51 -7.31 -64.56
C ALA A 5 -48.03 -8.48 -63.72
N ILE A 6 -46.72 -8.58 -63.51
CA ILE A 6 -46.09 -9.56 -62.61
C ILE A 6 -45.88 -8.86 -61.29
N ILE A 7 -46.53 -9.31 -60.23
CA ILE A 7 -46.33 -8.88 -58.85
C ILE A 7 -45.20 -9.72 -58.28
N ALA A 8 -44.06 -9.12 -57.99
CA ALA A 8 -42.95 -9.73 -57.25
C ALA A 8 -43.14 -9.44 -55.75
N SER A 9 -43.41 -10.50 -54.97
CA SER A 9 -43.44 -10.44 -53.51
C SER A 9 -42.03 -10.47 -52.96
N ILE A 10 -41.59 -9.36 -52.32
CA ILE A 10 -40.32 -9.29 -51.59
C ILE A 10 -40.61 -9.70 -50.15
N ALA A 11 -40.11 -10.89 -49.77
CA ALA A 11 -40.08 -11.33 -48.36
C ALA A 11 -38.91 -10.66 -47.66
N VAL A 12 -39.20 -9.71 -46.78
CA VAL A 12 -38.20 -9.11 -45.89
C VAL A 12 -37.97 -10.04 -44.69
N GLY A 13 -36.91 -10.84 -44.72
CA GLY A 13 -36.44 -11.61 -43.57
C GLY A 13 -35.77 -10.67 -42.57
N ALA A 14 -36.44 -10.43 -41.44
CA ALA A 14 -35.85 -9.74 -40.30
C ALA A 14 -34.86 -10.68 -39.59
N THR A 15 -33.55 -10.53 -39.86
CA THR A 15 -32.47 -11.15 -39.07
C THR A 15 -32.35 -10.37 -37.78
N ILE A 16 -32.86 -10.95 -36.68
CA ILE A 16 -32.58 -10.48 -35.31
C ILE A 16 -31.13 -10.84 -35.03
N ALA A 17 -30.19 -9.86 -35.18
CA ALA A 17 -28.86 -10.00 -34.70
C ALA A 17 -28.91 -9.93 -33.16
N PHE A 18 -28.79 -11.06 -32.49
CA PHE A 18 -28.45 -11.15 -31.08
C PHE A 18 -26.97 -10.61 -30.97
N SER A 19 -26.84 -9.34 -30.63
CA SER A 19 -25.56 -8.83 -30.13
C SER A 19 -25.34 -9.52 -28.77
N ALA A 20 -24.53 -10.57 -28.76
CA ALA A 20 -23.91 -11.04 -27.55
C ALA A 20 -23.02 -9.86 -27.08
N ALA A 21 -23.52 -9.09 -26.11
CA ALA A 21 -22.66 -8.21 -25.32
C ALA A 21 -21.64 -9.16 -24.69
N ALA A 22 -20.40 -9.14 -25.20
CA ALA A 22 -19.30 -9.72 -24.49
C ALA A 22 -19.31 -9.01 -23.12
N ALA A 23 -19.63 -9.75 -22.08
CA ALA A 23 -19.40 -9.28 -20.72
C ALA A 23 -17.89 -9.06 -20.60
N ASN A 24 -17.44 -7.85 -20.89
CA ASN A 24 -16.08 -7.42 -20.53
C ASN A 24 -16.06 -7.47 -19.01
N GLY A 25 -15.32 -8.44 -18.47
CA GLY A 25 -15.10 -8.54 -17.05
C GLY A 25 -14.53 -7.22 -16.51
N ALA A 26 -14.85 -6.89 -15.26
CA ALA A 26 -14.30 -5.72 -14.61
C ALA A 26 -12.79 -5.92 -14.41
N GLU A 27 -11.98 -4.98 -14.93
CA GLU A 27 -10.56 -4.89 -14.61
C GLU A 27 -10.39 -3.87 -13.49
N LEU A 28 -10.10 -4.35 -12.28
CA LEU A 28 -9.93 -3.52 -11.08
C LEU A 28 -8.46 -3.04 -10.99
N ARG A 29 -8.28 -1.76 -10.78
CA ARG A 29 -6.98 -1.14 -10.58
C ARG A 29 -6.65 -1.08 -9.10
N LEU A 30 -5.60 -1.79 -8.67
CA LEU A 30 -5.13 -1.80 -7.29
C LEU A 30 -3.98 -0.79 -7.11
N GLY A 31 -4.22 0.32 -6.45
CA GLY A 31 -3.17 1.27 -6.06
C GLY A 31 -2.21 0.67 -5.04
N THR A 32 -0.93 0.66 -5.36
CA THR A 32 0.13 0.08 -4.54
C THR A 32 1.06 1.17 -3.98
N ALA A 33 2.32 1.18 -4.33
CA ALA A 33 3.29 2.25 -4.04
C ALA A 33 4.47 2.18 -5.00
N SER A 34 5.50 3.01 -4.74
CA SER A 34 6.75 2.99 -5.48
C SER A 34 7.49 1.66 -5.36
N GLN A 35 8.35 1.39 -6.33
CA GLN A 35 9.22 0.22 -6.33
C GLN A 35 10.24 0.27 -5.18
N GLY A 36 10.76 -0.91 -4.79
CA GLY A 36 11.67 -1.07 -3.65
C GLY A 36 10.97 -1.21 -2.29
N GLY A 37 9.65 -0.90 -2.19
CA GLY A 37 8.81 -1.14 -1.02
C GLY A 37 7.98 -2.43 -1.13
N ALA A 38 7.23 -2.75 -0.08
CA ALA A 38 6.43 -3.97 0.02
C ALA A 38 5.07 -3.90 -0.69
N PHE A 39 4.48 -2.73 -0.87
CA PHE A 39 3.12 -2.61 -1.40
C PHE A 39 2.99 -3.11 -2.83
N TYR A 40 4.00 -2.85 -3.69
CA TYR A 40 3.93 -3.29 -5.06
C TYR A 40 3.98 -4.83 -5.18
N PRO A 41 4.97 -5.57 -4.63
CA PRO A 41 4.99 -7.02 -4.72
C PRO A 41 3.85 -7.70 -3.97
N VAL A 42 3.36 -7.14 -2.85
CA VAL A 42 2.14 -7.64 -2.17
C VAL A 42 0.91 -7.38 -3.04
N GLY A 43 0.81 -6.22 -3.66
CA GLY A 43 -0.28 -5.89 -4.60
C GLY A 43 -0.28 -6.80 -5.83
N GLN A 44 0.89 -7.19 -6.35
CA GLN A 44 0.98 -8.20 -7.42
C GLN A 44 0.39 -9.54 -6.98
N ALA A 45 0.75 -10.04 -5.79
CA ALA A 45 0.22 -11.28 -5.26
C ALA A 45 -1.30 -11.20 -5.01
N VAL A 46 -1.80 -10.09 -4.42
CA VAL A 46 -3.24 -9.82 -4.27
C VAL A 46 -3.94 -9.85 -5.63
N SER A 47 -3.40 -9.16 -6.63
CA SER A 47 -3.96 -9.09 -7.97
C SER A 47 -4.00 -10.47 -8.65
N THR A 48 -2.96 -11.28 -8.47
CA THR A 48 -2.92 -12.67 -8.95
C THR A 48 -4.03 -13.51 -8.34
N LEU A 49 -4.19 -13.46 -7.00
CA LEU A 49 -5.23 -14.20 -6.29
C LEU A 49 -6.63 -13.77 -6.69
N VAL A 50 -6.89 -12.47 -6.78
CA VAL A 50 -8.20 -11.96 -7.21
C VAL A 50 -8.51 -12.39 -8.64
N SER A 51 -7.58 -12.20 -9.58
CA SER A 51 -7.78 -12.60 -10.97
C SER A 51 -7.98 -14.10 -11.15
N LYS A 52 -7.43 -14.92 -10.26
CA LYS A 52 -7.55 -16.38 -10.30
C LYS A 52 -8.82 -16.91 -9.64
N HIS A 53 -9.27 -16.30 -8.54
CA HIS A 53 -10.29 -16.87 -7.67
C HIS A 53 -11.60 -16.08 -7.59
N ALA A 54 -11.64 -14.83 -8.10
CA ALA A 54 -12.85 -14.00 -8.01
C ALA A 54 -13.91 -14.29 -9.09
N GLY A 55 -13.63 -15.22 -10.00
CA GLY A 55 -14.49 -15.55 -11.16
C GLY A 55 -13.96 -14.96 -12.46
N ASN A 56 -14.53 -15.40 -13.58
CA ASN A 56 -14.00 -15.04 -14.92
C ASN A 56 -14.36 -13.60 -15.34
N ASP A 57 -15.14 -12.90 -14.57
CA ASP A 57 -15.67 -11.56 -14.81
C ASP A 57 -14.95 -10.48 -13.98
N ILE A 58 -13.97 -10.85 -13.13
CA ILE A 58 -13.15 -9.93 -12.37
C ILE A 58 -11.68 -10.25 -12.59
N THR A 59 -10.93 -9.24 -12.97
CA THR A 59 -9.45 -9.25 -12.96
C THR A 59 -8.95 -8.06 -12.15
N MET A 60 -7.72 -8.14 -11.63
CA MET A 60 -7.13 -7.05 -10.88
C MET A 60 -5.69 -6.81 -11.36
N VAL A 61 -5.31 -5.55 -11.51
CA VAL A 61 -3.96 -5.14 -11.93
C VAL A 61 -3.35 -4.18 -10.91
N PRO A 62 -2.08 -4.40 -10.51
CA PRO A 62 -1.39 -3.50 -9.59
C PRO A 62 -0.93 -2.24 -10.33
N ILE A 63 -1.26 -1.07 -9.78
CA ILE A 63 -0.85 0.24 -10.29
C ILE A 63 0.21 0.83 -9.35
N VAL A 64 1.34 1.25 -9.91
CA VAL A 64 2.36 2.00 -9.17
C VAL A 64 1.82 3.39 -8.85
N THR A 65 1.89 3.76 -7.58
CA THR A 65 1.47 5.07 -7.05
C THR A 65 2.56 5.60 -6.11
N GLU A 66 2.31 6.75 -5.50
CA GLU A 66 3.20 7.23 -4.43
C GLU A 66 2.95 6.52 -3.08
N GLY A 67 1.82 5.81 -2.92
CA GLY A 67 1.53 4.96 -1.77
C GLY A 67 0.45 5.47 -0.83
N SER A 68 0.64 5.24 0.47
CA SER A 68 -0.41 5.26 1.50
C SER A 68 -1.18 6.57 1.63
N VAL A 69 -0.59 7.73 1.37
CA VAL A 69 -1.28 9.03 1.42
C VAL A 69 -2.05 9.28 0.12
N GLN A 70 -1.49 8.86 -1.02
CA GLN A 70 -2.11 9.10 -2.33
C GLN A 70 -3.29 8.15 -2.58
N ASN A 71 -3.17 6.86 -2.25
CA ASN A 71 -4.17 5.85 -2.61
C ASN A 71 -5.60 6.17 -2.16
N PRO A 72 -5.87 6.67 -0.93
CA PRO A 72 -7.20 7.11 -0.55
C PRO A 72 -7.78 8.22 -1.44
N ARG A 73 -6.94 9.14 -1.94
CA ARG A 73 -7.38 10.20 -2.85
C ARG A 73 -7.72 9.65 -4.24
N LEU A 74 -6.89 8.72 -4.76
CA LEU A 74 -7.13 8.06 -6.04
C LEU A 74 -8.41 7.20 -6.01
N LEU A 75 -8.74 6.58 -4.86
CA LEU A 75 -10.03 5.92 -4.65
C LEU A 75 -11.18 6.92 -4.71
N GLY A 76 -11.04 8.06 -4.05
CA GLY A 76 -12.06 9.12 -4.07
C GLY A 76 -12.30 9.72 -5.46
N SER A 77 -11.26 9.82 -6.30
CA SER A 77 -11.38 10.31 -7.69
C SER A 77 -11.79 9.23 -8.69
N GLY A 78 -11.82 7.94 -8.27
CA GLY A 78 -12.11 6.82 -9.17
C GLY A 78 -10.95 6.47 -10.13
N GLU A 79 -9.75 6.93 -9.85
CA GLU A 79 -8.55 6.58 -10.63
C GLU A 79 -8.05 5.17 -10.31
N ILE A 80 -8.36 4.64 -9.13
CA ILE A 80 -8.16 3.25 -8.72
C ILE A 80 -9.45 2.71 -8.10
N ASP A 81 -9.60 1.38 -8.08
CA ASP A 81 -10.80 0.69 -7.61
C ASP A 81 -10.57 0.06 -6.22
N ALA A 82 -9.32 -0.29 -5.93
CA ALA A 82 -8.85 -0.74 -4.62
C ALA A 82 -7.49 -0.08 -4.31
N GLY A 83 -7.11 0.02 -3.04
CA GLY A 83 -5.83 0.63 -2.67
C GLY A 83 -5.23 0.04 -1.39
N ILE A 84 -3.91 -0.08 -1.34
CA ILE A 84 -3.20 -0.43 -0.11
C ILE A 84 -2.84 0.88 0.61
N THR A 85 -3.21 1.00 1.88
CA THR A 85 -2.87 2.17 2.70
C THR A 85 -2.55 1.77 4.13
N ASN A 86 -2.00 2.70 4.91
CA ASN A 86 -1.83 2.49 6.34
C ASN A 86 -3.18 2.66 7.06
N ASN A 87 -3.45 1.83 8.06
CA ASN A 87 -4.73 1.83 8.78
C ASN A 87 -5.07 3.19 9.42
N ASN A 88 -4.08 3.87 10.00
CA ASN A 88 -4.27 5.22 10.55
C ASN A 88 -4.65 6.25 9.47
N LEU A 89 -4.09 6.16 8.27
CA LEU A 89 -4.41 7.05 7.15
C LEU A 89 -5.82 6.79 6.63
N ALA A 90 -6.25 5.52 6.56
CA ALA A 90 -7.63 5.19 6.22
C ALA A 90 -8.65 5.78 7.22
N VAL A 91 -8.30 5.78 8.53
CA VAL A 91 -9.12 6.45 9.58
C VAL A 91 -9.17 7.96 9.36
N LEU A 92 -8.04 8.61 9.06
CA LEU A 92 -7.99 10.04 8.78
C LEU A 92 -8.80 10.39 7.52
N ALA A 93 -8.75 9.54 6.49
CA ALA A 93 -9.51 9.70 5.26
C ALA A 93 -11.03 9.72 5.54
N ASN A 94 -11.54 8.72 6.26
CA ASN A 94 -12.97 8.66 6.61
C ASN A 94 -13.43 9.78 7.57
N LYS A 95 -12.51 10.37 8.33
CA LYS A 95 -12.80 11.53 9.18
C LYS A 95 -12.64 12.86 8.45
N ASN A 96 -12.18 12.87 7.21
CA ASN A 96 -11.89 14.08 6.43
C ASN A 96 -10.94 15.06 7.16
N ILE A 97 -9.88 14.53 7.78
CA ILE A 97 -8.89 15.33 8.52
C ILE A 97 -7.47 15.04 8.03
N GLY A 98 -6.52 15.86 8.48
CA GLY A 98 -5.12 15.74 8.08
C GLY A 98 -4.95 15.92 6.56
N PRO A 99 -4.24 15.01 5.88
CA PRO A 99 -4.02 15.11 4.44
C PRO A 99 -5.30 14.97 3.58
N TYR A 100 -6.43 14.61 4.20
CA TYR A 100 -7.71 14.37 3.52
C TYR A 100 -8.80 15.38 3.88
N LYS A 101 -8.41 16.53 4.45
CA LYS A 101 -9.36 17.58 4.79
C LYS A 101 -10.17 17.96 3.54
N ASP A 102 -11.49 18.01 3.69
CA ASP A 102 -12.48 18.36 2.66
C ASP A 102 -12.50 17.40 1.43
N ALA A 103 -11.92 16.21 1.54
CA ALA A 103 -11.86 15.24 0.44
C ALA A 103 -13.15 14.40 0.26
N GLY A 104 -14.03 14.34 1.27
CA GLY A 104 -15.31 13.62 1.18
C GLY A 104 -15.17 12.12 0.96
N LEU A 105 -14.14 11.49 1.53
CA LEU A 105 -13.83 10.08 1.29
C LEU A 105 -14.67 9.17 2.18
N GLU A 106 -15.19 8.08 1.59
CA GLU A 106 -15.90 7.02 2.30
C GLU A 106 -15.28 5.67 1.97
N LEU A 107 -14.24 5.32 2.71
CA LEU A 107 -13.53 4.07 2.53
C LEU A 107 -14.11 2.94 3.38
N ARG A 108 -14.01 1.71 2.86
CA ARG A 108 -14.29 0.47 3.58
C ARG A 108 -13.09 -0.46 3.44
N ALA A 109 -12.82 -1.24 4.48
CA ALA A 109 -11.75 -2.23 4.44
C ALA A 109 -12.23 -3.52 3.78
N ILE A 110 -11.40 -4.11 2.94
CA ILE A 110 -11.49 -5.51 2.54
C ILE A 110 -10.85 -6.40 3.61
N GLY A 111 -9.74 -5.95 4.20
CA GLY A 111 -9.10 -6.62 5.31
C GLY A 111 -7.68 -6.14 5.57
N THR A 112 -7.07 -6.68 6.62
CA THR A 112 -5.70 -6.34 7.03
C THR A 112 -4.66 -6.96 6.09
N LEU A 113 -3.51 -6.28 5.98
CA LEU A 113 -2.32 -6.77 5.29
C LEU A 113 -1.12 -6.81 6.25
N HIS A 114 0.07 -7.11 5.73
CA HIS A 114 1.32 -7.10 6.48
C HIS A 114 1.58 -5.74 7.14
N PRO A 115 2.32 -5.63 8.26
CA PRO A 115 2.69 -4.35 8.84
C PRO A 115 3.71 -3.62 7.96
N SER A 116 3.66 -2.30 7.95
CA SER A 116 4.75 -1.45 7.47
C SER A 116 5.57 -0.95 8.65
N ILE A 117 6.88 -1.06 8.54
CA ILE A 117 7.86 -0.67 9.54
C ILE A 117 8.72 0.43 8.95
N LEU A 118 9.00 1.46 9.74
CA LEU A 118 9.84 2.56 9.32
C LEU A 118 11.32 2.16 9.41
N HIS A 119 11.94 2.01 8.26
CA HIS A 119 13.38 1.86 8.16
C HIS A 119 13.99 3.27 8.13
N VAL A 120 14.80 3.60 9.12
CA VAL A 120 15.64 4.79 9.13
C VAL A 120 17.08 4.30 9.15
N MET A 121 17.78 4.43 8.04
CA MET A 121 19.10 3.82 7.88
C MET A 121 20.13 4.82 7.39
N VAL A 122 21.34 4.56 7.82
CA VAL A 122 22.56 5.30 7.46
C VAL A 122 23.66 4.29 7.08
N LEU A 123 24.72 4.76 6.43
CA LEU A 123 25.94 3.94 6.28
C LEU A 123 26.50 3.60 7.65
N ASP A 124 27.04 2.41 7.83
CA ASP A 124 27.66 1.97 9.08
C ASP A 124 28.80 2.93 9.52
N SER A 125 29.55 3.45 8.57
CA SER A 125 30.61 4.43 8.79
C SER A 125 30.14 5.87 9.04
N SER A 126 28.84 6.14 9.03
CA SER A 126 28.28 7.49 9.17
C SER A 126 28.48 8.05 10.58
N ASP A 127 28.69 9.37 10.67
CA ASP A 127 28.72 10.15 11.92
C ASP A 127 27.30 10.43 12.48
N VAL A 128 26.27 10.16 11.73
CA VAL A 128 24.87 10.32 12.14
C VAL A 128 24.48 9.19 13.08
N THR A 129 24.32 9.46 14.37
CA THR A 129 24.05 8.45 15.42
C THR A 129 22.68 8.61 16.08
N SER A 130 21.94 9.68 15.76
CA SER A 130 20.61 9.95 16.31
C SER A 130 19.75 10.73 15.33
N ILE A 131 18.44 10.78 15.57
CA ILE A 131 17.50 11.60 14.77
C ILE A 131 17.88 13.08 14.84
N ALA A 132 18.34 13.58 15.99
CA ALA A 132 18.79 14.97 16.14
C ALA A 132 19.96 15.32 15.21
N ASN A 133 20.83 14.34 14.87
CA ASN A 133 21.96 14.55 13.96
C ASN A 133 21.54 14.66 12.49
N LEU A 134 20.27 14.47 12.15
CA LEU A 134 19.76 14.68 10.79
C LEU A 134 19.68 16.17 10.42
N LYS A 135 19.79 17.10 11.39
CA LYS A 135 19.80 18.53 11.11
C LYS A 135 20.90 18.91 10.13
N GLY A 136 20.51 19.56 9.02
CA GLY A 136 21.38 19.97 7.92
C GLY A 136 21.83 18.83 7.00
N LYS A 137 21.41 17.59 7.23
CA LYS A 137 21.79 16.41 6.41
C LYS A 137 20.90 16.27 5.19
N ARG A 138 21.41 15.59 4.17
CA ARG A 138 20.69 15.18 2.96
C ARG A 138 19.95 13.87 3.27
N VAL A 139 18.65 13.84 3.11
CA VAL A 139 17.84 12.71 3.55
C VAL A 139 16.89 12.27 2.43
N ALA A 140 16.99 11.03 1.98
CA ALA A 140 15.98 10.45 1.11
C ALA A 140 14.76 10.06 1.95
N VAL A 141 13.62 10.68 1.68
CA VAL A 141 12.43 10.61 2.53
C VAL A 141 11.28 9.78 1.93
N GLY A 142 11.53 9.14 0.78
CA GLY A 142 10.51 8.43 0.01
C GLY A 142 9.63 9.37 -0.82
N PRO A 143 8.64 8.82 -1.56
CA PRO A 143 7.72 9.61 -2.39
C PRO A 143 6.88 10.59 -1.57
N ALA A 144 6.55 11.75 -2.15
CA ALA A 144 5.79 12.81 -1.47
C ALA A 144 4.40 12.38 -1.01
N GLY A 145 3.71 11.51 -1.77
CA GLY A 145 2.43 10.89 -1.41
C GLY A 145 2.56 9.57 -0.63
N GLY A 146 3.77 9.24 -0.16
CA GLY A 146 4.06 8.02 0.59
C GLY A 146 3.71 8.10 2.07
N GLY A 147 3.55 6.93 2.69
CA GLY A 147 3.31 6.82 4.13
C GLY A 147 4.50 7.22 5.00
N THR A 148 5.70 7.33 4.44
CA THR A 148 6.92 7.73 5.17
C THR A 148 6.82 9.16 5.70
N ILE A 149 6.21 10.08 4.96
CA ILE A 149 6.19 11.50 5.29
C ILE A 149 5.52 11.80 6.66
N PRO A 150 4.34 11.25 7.00
CA PRO A 150 3.78 11.41 8.34
C PRO A 150 4.70 10.91 9.48
N PHE A 151 5.41 9.79 9.25
CA PHE A 151 6.36 9.25 10.23
C PHE A 151 7.59 10.14 10.37
N LEU A 152 8.17 10.58 9.25
CA LEU A 152 9.30 11.51 9.24
C LEU A 152 8.98 12.76 10.06
N ASN A 153 7.83 13.40 9.78
CA ASN A 153 7.39 14.59 10.51
C ASN A 153 7.24 14.32 12.01
N ALA A 154 6.65 13.17 12.38
CA ALA A 154 6.45 12.80 13.77
C ALA A 154 7.79 12.57 14.50
N ILE A 155 8.76 11.92 13.87
CA ILE A 155 10.07 11.62 14.43
C ILE A 155 10.94 12.89 14.55
N LEU A 156 10.98 13.72 13.51
CA LEU A 156 11.70 14.99 13.56
C LEU A 156 11.15 15.89 14.66
N ALA A 157 9.83 15.96 14.84
CA ALA A 157 9.18 16.76 15.87
C ALA A 157 9.54 16.31 17.30
N LEU A 158 9.94 15.06 17.54
CA LEU A 158 10.43 14.61 18.86
C LEU A 158 11.72 15.32 19.26
N GLU A 159 12.53 15.67 18.25
CA GLU A 159 13.82 16.37 18.43
C GLU A 159 13.69 17.89 18.22
N GLY A 160 12.46 18.41 18.12
CA GLY A 160 12.22 19.83 17.83
C GLY A 160 12.63 20.24 16.41
N LEU A 161 12.74 19.28 15.50
CA LEU A 161 13.08 19.49 14.09
C LEU A 161 11.83 19.41 13.21
N SER A 162 11.99 19.92 11.99
CA SER A 162 11.02 19.81 10.90
C SER A 162 11.73 19.40 9.60
N THR A 163 10.97 19.23 8.53
CA THR A 163 11.54 18.98 7.19
C THR A 163 12.39 20.14 6.66
N ASP A 164 12.18 21.36 7.17
CA ASP A 164 12.99 22.53 6.81
C ASP A 164 14.39 22.50 7.44
N ASP A 165 14.60 21.67 8.46
CA ASP A 165 15.89 21.47 9.11
C ASP A 165 16.79 20.43 8.42
N ILE A 166 16.28 19.74 7.38
CA ILE A 166 17.01 18.76 6.57
C ILE A 166 16.99 19.17 5.09
N THR A 167 17.75 18.49 4.25
CA THR A 167 17.66 18.60 2.80
C THR A 167 16.95 17.36 2.27
N PRO A 168 15.59 17.37 2.10
CA PRO A 168 14.84 16.19 1.74
C PRO A 168 14.95 15.88 0.24
N SER A 169 15.09 14.59 -0.09
CA SER A 169 14.99 14.06 -1.45
C SER A 169 13.74 13.18 -1.55
N PHE A 170 12.77 13.61 -2.35
CA PHE A 170 11.51 12.89 -2.57
C PHE A 170 11.66 11.95 -3.77
N VAL A 171 12.13 10.76 -3.51
CA VAL A 171 12.42 9.73 -4.52
C VAL A 171 11.78 8.39 -4.14
N SER A 172 11.82 7.41 -5.05
CA SER A 172 11.44 6.03 -4.71
C SER A 172 12.31 5.48 -3.59
N TYR A 173 11.86 4.43 -2.88
CA TYR A 173 12.70 3.79 -1.87
C TYR A 173 13.96 3.18 -2.50
N GLU A 174 13.84 2.62 -3.69
CA GLU A 174 14.95 2.05 -4.44
C GLU A 174 16.02 3.11 -4.74
N ASP A 175 15.62 4.24 -5.30
CA ASP A 175 16.55 5.36 -5.58
C ASP A 175 17.14 5.94 -4.29
N GLY A 176 16.34 6.09 -3.23
CA GLY A 176 16.78 6.63 -1.95
C GLY A 176 17.86 5.77 -1.28
N PHE A 177 17.67 4.45 -1.29
CA PHE A 177 18.68 3.53 -0.73
C PHE A 177 19.88 3.35 -1.64
N SER A 178 19.73 3.46 -2.96
CA SER A 178 20.87 3.55 -3.90
C SER A 178 21.69 4.81 -3.63
N GLN A 179 21.05 5.97 -3.51
CA GLN A 179 21.72 7.24 -3.16
C GLN A 179 22.45 7.15 -1.80
N LEU A 180 21.88 6.42 -0.82
CA LEU A 180 22.54 6.18 0.46
C LEU A 180 23.82 5.35 0.28
N SER A 181 23.75 4.25 -0.46
CA SER A 181 24.92 3.40 -0.74
C SER A 181 26.05 4.15 -1.44
N ASP A 182 25.68 5.09 -2.33
CA ASP A 182 26.61 5.92 -3.09
C ASP A 182 27.11 7.15 -2.30
N GLY A 183 26.63 7.37 -1.06
CA GLY A 183 26.98 8.53 -0.23
C GLY A 183 26.42 9.87 -0.75
N ILE A 184 25.44 9.84 -1.65
CA ILE A 184 24.76 11.03 -2.18
C ILE A 184 23.85 11.63 -1.11
N VAL A 185 23.18 10.78 -0.32
CA VAL A 185 22.41 11.17 0.87
C VAL A 185 23.07 10.61 2.14
N ASP A 186 22.81 11.26 3.26
CA ASP A 186 23.39 10.91 4.56
C ASP A 186 22.51 9.91 5.33
N ALA A 187 21.20 9.88 5.01
CA ALA A 187 20.23 8.91 5.54
C ALA A 187 19.14 8.60 4.51
N SER A 188 18.54 7.42 4.62
CA SER A 188 17.38 7.02 3.81
C SER A 188 16.27 6.46 4.67
N PHE A 189 15.03 6.86 4.36
CA PHE A 189 13.81 6.43 5.03
C PHE A 189 12.97 5.59 4.09
N ALA A 190 12.42 4.49 4.60
CA ALA A 190 11.37 3.73 3.93
C ALA A 190 10.33 3.21 4.92
N LEU A 191 9.05 3.40 4.65
CA LEU A 191 7.97 2.75 5.36
C LEU A 191 7.53 1.52 4.54
N SER A 192 7.95 0.34 4.94
CA SER A 192 7.77 -0.88 4.16
C SER A 192 7.59 -2.11 5.06
N GLY A 193 7.11 -3.21 4.50
CA GLY A 193 7.29 -4.53 5.10
C GLY A 193 8.77 -4.89 5.20
N TYR A 194 9.11 -5.90 5.98
CA TYR A 194 10.47 -6.37 6.13
C TYR A 194 10.59 -7.89 5.86
N PRO A 195 11.65 -8.33 5.11
CA PRO A 195 12.69 -7.48 4.52
C PRO A 195 12.17 -6.58 3.40
N ALA A 196 12.67 -5.33 3.36
CA ALA A 196 12.37 -4.36 2.30
C ALA A 196 13.35 -4.54 1.13
N GLY A 197 12.84 -4.61 -0.10
CA GLY A 197 13.65 -4.86 -1.30
C GLY A 197 14.76 -3.81 -1.49
N ALA A 198 14.44 -2.53 -1.32
CA ALA A 198 15.41 -1.44 -1.44
C ALA A 198 16.57 -1.57 -0.45
N VAL A 199 16.30 -1.96 0.81
CA VAL A 199 17.34 -2.19 1.83
C VAL A 199 18.19 -3.40 1.46
N MET A 200 17.54 -4.49 1.01
CA MET A 200 18.26 -5.71 0.58
C MET A 200 19.18 -5.46 -0.60
N GLN A 201 18.80 -4.60 -1.52
CA GLN A 201 19.63 -4.20 -2.65
C GLN A 201 20.82 -3.33 -2.19
N ALA A 202 20.58 -2.31 -1.37
CA ALA A 202 21.60 -1.40 -0.90
C ALA A 202 22.68 -2.11 -0.03
N LYS A 203 22.27 -3.05 0.84
CA LYS A 203 23.22 -3.82 1.66
C LYS A 203 24.16 -4.71 0.86
N ALA A 204 23.84 -5.00 -0.41
CA ALA A 204 24.74 -5.77 -1.28
C ALA A 204 26.00 -4.96 -1.67
N SER A 205 25.95 -3.63 -1.61
CA SER A 205 27.03 -2.71 -2.00
C SER A 205 27.60 -1.89 -0.84
N ALA A 206 26.87 -1.74 0.27
CA ALA A 206 27.29 -0.96 1.42
C ALA A 206 26.81 -1.58 2.74
N LYS A 207 27.63 -1.50 3.80
CA LYS A 207 27.19 -1.85 5.15
C LYS A 207 26.31 -0.75 5.70
N LEU A 208 25.09 -1.13 6.13
CA LEU A 208 24.08 -0.23 6.65
C LEU A 208 23.82 -0.53 8.13
N ARG A 209 23.36 0.49 8.86
CA ARG A 209 22.82 0.32 10.22
C ARG A 209 21.56 1.13 10.40
N PHE A 210 20.72 0.70 11.34
CA PHE A 210 19.56 1.46 11.76
C PHE A 210 19.97 2.71 12.56
N LEU A 211 19.20 3.76 12.39
CA LEU A 211 19.16 4.89 13.31
C LEU A 211 18.03 4.59 14.30
N ASN A 212 18.36 3.91 15.38
CA ASN A 212 17.41 3.37 16.34
C ASN A 212 16.63 4.46 17.09
N LEU A 213 15.36 4.18 17.36
CA LEU A 213 14.53 4.97 18.26
C LEU A 213 14.66 4.43 19.68
N SER A 214 14.79 5.33 20.64
CA SER A 214 14.76 4.98 22.06
C SER A 214 13.34 4.60 22.51
N ASP A 215 13.22 3.86 23.61
CA ASP A 215 11.93 3.51 24.22
C ASP A 215 11.07 4.77 24.54
N ALA A 216 11.72 5.86 24.98
CA ALA A 216 11.05 7.12 25.23
C ALA A 216 10.46 7.74 23.95
N GLN A 217 11.20 7.69 22.84
CA GLN A 217 10.72 8.17 21.53
C GLN A 217 9.58 7.28 21.00
N LEU A 218 9.70 5.96 21.13
CA LEU A 218 8.63 5.03 20.74
C LEU A 218 7.35 5.26 21.56
N THR A 219 7.47 5.42 22.86
CA THR A 219 6.35 5.74 23.76
C THR A 219 5.68 7.05 23.36
N ALA A 220 6.47 8.11 23.14
CA ALA A 220 5.95 9.42 22.74
C ALA A 220 5.23 9.39 21.38
N LEU A 221 5.70 8.59 20.43
CA LEU A 221 5.03 8.38 19.14
C LEU A 221 3.69 7.67 19.32
N GLN A 222 3.63 6.63 20.15
CA GLN A 222 2.42 5.86 20.43
C GLN A 222 1.37 6.68 21.17
N GLU A 223 1.78 7.52 22.14
CA GLU A 223 0.87 8.44 22.84
C GLU A 223 0.20 9.44 21.89
N LYS A 224 0.97 9.97 20.92
CA LYS A 224 0.43 10.89 19.91
C LYS A 224 -0.40 10.18 18.85
N THR A 225 -0.03 8.96 18.50
CA THR A 225 -0.68 8.16 17.44
C THR A 225 -0.82 6.72 17.91
N PRO A 226 -1.93 6.35 18.58
CA PRO A 226 -2.13 5.01 19.14
C PRO A 226 -2.10 3.85 18.12
N ALA A 227 -2.22 4.16 16.82
CA ALA A 227 -2.09 3.18 15.76
C ALA A 227 -0.64 2.76 15.47
N TYR A 228 0.34 3.48 16.04
CA TYR A 228 1.75 3.14 15.88
C TYR A 228 2.14 2.04 16.88
N GLY A 229 2.91 1.06 16.39
CA GLY A 229 3.49 -0.02 17.19
C GLY A 229 5.01 0.06 17.24
N ALA A 230 5.61 -0.39 18.34
CA ALA A 230 7.04 -0.63 18.40
C ALA A 230 7.36 -2.01 17.80
N PHE A 231 8.43 -2.09 17.04
CA PHE A 231 8.92 -3.31 16.40
C PHE A 231 10.43 -3.44 16.58
N THR A 232 10.89 -4.69 16.60
CA THR A 232 12.30 -5.02 16.55
C THR A 232 12.58 -5.74 15.23
N ILE A 233 13.61 -5.33 14.52
CA ILE A 233 14.12 -6.04 13.34
C ILE A 233 15.43 -6.70 13.75
N GLU A 234 15.43 -8.03 13.77
CA GLU A 234 16.61 -8.78 14.18
C GLU A 234 17.77 -8.57 13.21
N PRO A 235 19.02 -8.65 13.70
CA PRO A 235 20.21 -8.36 12.91
C PRO A 235 20.34 -9.21 11.65
N ASP A 236 19.91 -10.46 11.69
CA ASP A 236 19.99 -11.42 10.58
C ASP A 236 19.12 -11.05 9.37
N VAL A 237 18.10 -10.20 9.57
CA VAL A 237 17.22 -9.72 8.47
C VAL A 237 18.02 -8.91 7.45
N TYR A 238 18.90 -8.01 7.93
CA TYR A 238 19.66 -7.11 7.07
C TYR A 238 21.18 -7.21 7.24
N ASP A 239 21.66 -8.17 8.02
CA ASP A 239 23.09 -8.35 8.32
C ASP A 239 23.68 -7.08 8.97
N THR A 240 22.97 -6.55 9.96
CA THR A 240 23.39 -5.42 10.79
C THR A 240 24.08 -5.92 12.07
N ASP A 241 24.95 -5.09 12.68
CA ASP A 241 25.61 -5.47 13.94
C ASP A 241 24.64 -5.49 15.13
N GLU A 242 23.59 -4.66 15.08
CA GLU A 242 22.59 -4.50 16.14
C GLU A 242 21.18 -4.60 15.56
N ALA A 243 20.24 -4.98 16.44
CA ALA A 243 18.82 -4.99 16.10
C ALA A 243 18.29 -3.57 15.82
N GLY A 244 17.36 -3.48 14.89
CA GLY A 244 16.63 -2.23 14.62
C GLY A 244 15.47 -2.04 15.59
N SER A 245 15.52 -0.99 16.43
CA SER A 245 14.38 -0.54 17.26
C SER A 245 13.61 0.53 16.50
N VAL A 246 12.40 0.19 16.03
CA VAL A 246 11.68 0.96 15.02
C VAL A 246 10.19 1.06 15.31
N VAL A 247 9.52 2.03 14.68
CA VAL A 247 8.08 2.21 14.73
C VAL A 247 7.43 1.67 13.46
N GLY A 248 6.20 1.20 13.57
CA GLY A 248 5.44 0.72 12.42
C GLY A 248 3.93 0.89 12.57
N VAL A 249 3.20 0.46 11.57
CA VAL A 249 1.74 0.53 11.49
C VAL A 249 1.19 -0.63 10.68
N SER A 250 -0.02 -1.10 10.99
CA SER A 250 -0.71 -2.09 10.14
C SER A 250 -1.20 -1.46 8.84
N ASN A 251 -1.19 -2.27 7.79
CA ASN A 251 -1.73 -1.90 6.48
C ASN A 251 -3.10 -2.53 6.27
N VAL A 252 -3.87 -1.94 5.39
CA VAL A 252 -5.22 -2.36 5.05
C VAL A 252 -5.44 -2.24 3.55
N LEU A 253 -6.14 -3.21 2.97
CA LEU A 253 -6.70 -3.11 1.63
C LEU A 253 -8.05 -2.41 1.75
N VAL A 254 -8.20 -1.30 1.05
CA VAL A 254 -9.40 -0.46 1.10
C VAL A 254 -10.01 -0.30 -0.29
N VAL A 255 -11.32 -0.09 -0.29
CA VAL A 255 -12.15 0.22 -1.46
C VAL A 255 -13.09 1.38 -1.14
N ASN A 256 -13.74 1.94 -2.15
CA ASN A 256 -14.82 2.91 -1.93
C ASN A 256 -16.03 2.20 -1.31
N SER A 257 -16.79 2.88 -0.45
CA SER A 257 -18.01 2.34 0.19
C SER A 257 -19.10 1.94 -0.81
N SER A 258 -19.04 2.46 -2.03
CA SER A 258 -19.98 2.18 -3.13
C SER A 258 -19.63 0.94 -3.95
N MET A 259 -18.54 0.23 -3.67
CA MET A 259 -18.24 -1.04 -4.35
C MET A 259 -19.40 -2.03 -4.15
N ASP A 260 -19.68 -2.85 -5.15
CA ASP A 260 -20.71 -3.88 -5.04
C ASP A 260 -20.38 -4.89 -3.92
N GLU A 261 -21.41 -5.33 -3.18
CA GLU A 261 -21.21 -6.21 -2.02
C GLU A 261 -20.66 -7.58 -2.43
N ASP A 262 -21.15 -8.14 -3.54
CA ASP A 262 -20.69 -9.45 -4.02
C ASP A 262 -19.27 -9.35 -4.59
N GLU A 263 -18.93 -8.25 -5.25
CA GLU A 263 -17.57 -7.97 -5.72
C GLU A 263 -16.59 -7.90 -4.53
N ALA A 264 -16.90 -7.15 -3.49
CA ALA A 264 -16.08 -7.04 -2.28
C ALA A 264 -15.95 -8.38 -1.53
N TYR A 265 -17.05 -9.19 -1.49
CA TYR A 265 -17.00 -10.53 -0.93
C TYR A 265 -16.05 -11.44 -1.72
N ARG A 266 -16.16 -11.43 -3.06
CA ARG A 266 -15.29 -12.25 -3.92
C ARG A 266 -13.83 -11.85 -3.81
N ILE A 267 -13.53 -10.55 -3.69
CA ILE A 267 -12.16 -10.06 -3.43
C ILE A 267 -11.65 -10.58 -2.08
N ALA A 268 -12.41 -10.41 -1.00
CA ALA A 268 -12.01 -10.89 0.33
C ALA A 268 -11.77 -12.40 0.35
N LYS A 269 -12.69 -13.18 -0.23
CA LYS A 269 -12.60 -14.63 -0.35
C LYS A 269 -11.40 -15.09 -1.17
N SER A 270 -11.11 -14.41 -2.27
CA SER A 270 -9.96 -14.71 -3.13
C SER A 270 -8.64 -14.57 -2.39
N ILE A 271 -8.52 -13.58 -1.53
CA ILE A 271 -7.30 -13.28 -0.76
C ILE A 271 -7.23 -14.17 0.50
N TYR A 272 -8.21 -14.03 1.39
CA TYR A 272 -8.14 -14.61 2.74
C TYR A 272 -8.60 -16.07 2.78
N GLY A 273 -9.36 -16.53 1.80
CA GLY A 273 -9.68 -17.93 1.59
C GLY A 273 -8.52 -18.75 0.99
N ASN A 274 -7.48 -18.08 0.47
CA ASN A 274 -6.34 -18.70 -0.20
C ASN A 274 -5.00 -18.27 0.42
N MET A 275 -4.93 -18.17 1.75
CA MET A 275 -3.74 -17.68 2.47
C MET A 275 -2.47 -18.50 2.23
N ASP A 276 -2.58 -19.82 2.02
CA ASP A 276 -1.40 -20.65 1.75
C ASP A 276 -0.80 -20.35 0.37
N GLU A 277 -1.66 -20.10 -0.62
CA GLU A 277 -1.22 -19.62 -1.93
C GLU A 277 -0.63 -18.21 -1.81
N PHE A 278 -1.26 -17.31 -1.06
CA PHE A 278 -0.74 -15.96 -0.82
C PHE A 278 0.67 -15.99 -0.21
N ARG A 279 0.91 -16.87 0.77
CA ARG A 279 2.24 -17.06 1.40
C ARG A 279 3.28 -17.62 0.44
N THR A 280 2.84 -18.35 -0.58
CA THR A 280 3.70 -18.87 -1.64
C THR A 280 4.05 -17.77 -2.65
N GLU A 281 3.07 -16.97 -3.06
CA GLU A 281 3.25 -15.85 -3.97
C GLU A 281 4.10 -14.72 -3.36
N ASN A 282 3.92 -14.45 -2.05
CA ASN A 282 4.66 -13.40 -1.37
C ASN A 282 4.94 -13.74 0.10
N ALA A 283 6.22 -13.75 0.48
CA ALA A 283 6.66 -14.12 1.83
C ALA A 283 6.09 -13.20 2.94
N LEU A 284 5.78 -11.93 2.63
CA LEU A 284 5.19 -10.97 3.58
C LEU A 284 3.77 -11.38 3.99
N ALA A 285 3.09 -12.22 3.21
CA ALA A 285 1.80 -12.78 3.61
C ALA A 285 1.86 -13.66 4.87
N LYS A 286 3.06 -14.14 5.26
CA LYS A 286 3.27 -14.81 6.54
C LYS A 286 3.09 -13.88 7.76
N GLN A 287 3.18 -12.57 7.55
CA GLN A 287 2.97 -11.54 8.57
C GLN A 287 1.51 -11.07 8.64
N ILE A 288 0.64 -11.59 7.78
CA ILE A 288 -0.78 -11.26 7.75
C ILE A 288 -1.53 -12.22 8.69
N ASP A 289 -2.27 -11.65 9.64
CA ASP A 289 -3.23 -12.37 10.47
C ASP A 289 -4.65 -11.96 10.04
N PRO A 290 -5.37 -12.79 9.26
CA PRO A 290 -6.70 -12.45 8.77
C PRO A 290 -7.71 -12.09 9.87
N ALA A 291 -7.58 -12.69 11.07
CA ALA A 291 -8.49 -12.42 12.19
C ALA A 291 -8.46 -10.96 12.65
N LYS A 292 -7.34 -10.26 12.47
CA LYS A 292 -7.22 -8.83 12.78
C LYS A 292 -8.08 -7.95 11.88
N SER A 293 -8.60 -8.46 10.77
CA SER A 293 -9.52 -7.71 9.91
C SER A 293 -10.80 -7.31 10.64
N LEU A 294 -11.28 -8.15 11.56
CA LEU A 294 -12.47 -7.86 12.36
C LEU A 294 -12.28 -6.77 13.43
N SER A 295 -11.04 -6.37 13.70
CA SER A 295 -10.68 -5.34 14.71
C SER A 295 -10.08 -4.08 14.11
N LEU A 296 -10.21 -3.87 12.79
CA LEU A 296 -9.74 -2.67 12.12
C LEU A 296 -10.48 -1.42 12.64
N ALA A 297 -9.77 -0.29 12.66
CA ALA A 297 -10.34 0.99 13.11
C ALA A 297 -11.29 1.63 12.08
N ILE A 298 -11.28 1.16 10.83
CA ILE A 298 -12.27 1.51 9.81
C ILE A 298 -13.24 0.34 9.60
N PRO A 299 -14.52 0.60 9.26
CA PRO A 299 -15.46 -0.49 9.03
C PRO A 299 -15.06 -1.34 7.83
N LEU A 300 -15.30 -2.65 7.94
CA LEU A 300 -15.24 -3.54 6.79
C LEU A 300 -16.30 -3.15 5.75
N HIS A 301 -16.02 -3.48 4.48
CA HIS A 301 -17.06 -3.50 3.46
C HIS A 301 -18.07 -4.61 3.79
N PRO A 302 -19.39 -4.42 3.57
CA PRO A 302 -20.40 -5.46 3.88
C PRO A 302 -20.08 -6.82 3.28
N GLY A 303 -19.59 -6.89 2.05
CA GLY A 303 -19.16 -8.12 1.41
C GLY A 303 -17.95 -8.77 2.08
N ALA A 304 -16.96 -7.98 2.50
CA ALA A 304 -15.81 -8.49 3.24
C ALA A 304 -16.21 -8.96 4.66
N GLU A 305 -17.08 -8.21 5.33
CA GLU A 305 -17.62 -8.59 6.65
C GLU A 305 -18.37 -9.92 6.57
N ARG A 306 -19.19 -10.13 5.51
CA ARG A 306 -19.87 -11.39 5.24
C ARG A 306 -18.89 -12.55 5.17
N PHE A 307 -17.81 -12.41 4.41
CA PHE A 307 -16.76 -13.44 4.30
C PHE A 307 -16.13 -13.79 5.66
N PHE A 308 -15.76 -12.80 6.47
CA PHE A 308 -15.10 -13.06 7.77
C PHE A 308 -16.05 -13.61 8.84
N LYS A 309 -17.36 -13.59 8.64
CA LYS A 309 -18.38 -14.12 9.56
C LYS A 309 -18.86 -15.53 9.18
N GLU A 310 -18.53 -16.04 7.99
CA GLU A 310 -18.77 -17.42 7.57
C GLU A 310 -17.79 -18.41 8.21
#